data_f3c803d5f898cc196a9c8d179b954289
#
_entry.id   f3c803d5f898cc196a9c8d179b954289
#
_cell.length_a   1.000
_cell.length_b   1.000
_cell.length_c   1.000
_cell.angle_alpha   90.00
_cell.angle_beta   90.00
_cell.angle_gamma   90.00
#
_symmetry.space_group_name_H-M   'P 1'
#
loop_
_entity.id
_entity.type
_entity.pdbx_description
1 polymer ?
#
loop_
_entity_poly.entity_id
_entity_poly.type
_entity_poly.pdbx_seq_one_letter_code
_entity_poly.pdbx_strand_id
1 'polypeptide(L)'
;MPDPRTAVEAAIEGELRLLDPEVRRSPEQVGALLHPDFAEIGVSGRLWDRPSIIIALAEQTRPGTRPVTTSRIKGVQLTPDCVHLTFDTDYNGRLAHRSSLWHRTEEGWRLYFHQGTPFTPEQED
;
A
#
# COMPACT_ATOMS: atom_id res chain seq x y z
N MET A 1 -3.33 6.76 24.78
CA MET A 1 -2.07 6.00 24.87
C MET A 1 -1.24 6.22 23.62
N PRO A 2 0.02 6.56 23.77
CA PRO A 2 0.89 6.62 22.60
C PRO A 2 1.00 5.25 21.95
N ASP A 3 1.12 5.25 20.64
CA ASP A 3 1.32 4.04 19.88
C ASP A 3 2.75 3.53 20.19
N PRO A 4 2.92 2.28 20.65
CA PRO A 4 4.25 1.76 20.96
C PRO A 4 5.10 1.50 19.72
N ARG A 5 4.49 1.48 18.53
CA ARG A 5 5.23 1.27 17.29
C ARG A 5 5.93 2.55 16.88
N THR A 6 7.06 2.43 16.19
CA THR A 6 7.63 3.60 15.51
C THR A 6 6.72 3.97 14.34
N ALA A 7 6.88 5.19 13.83
CA ALA A 7 6.10 5.63 12.68
C ALA A 7 6.32 4.72 11.47
N VAL A 8 7.58 4.33 11.24
CA VAL A 8 7.91 3.43 10.14
C VAL A 8 7.26 2.06 10.33
N GLU A 9 7.30 1.51 11.55
CA GLU A 9 6.66 0.23 11.83
C GLU A 9 5.17 0.29 11.58
N ALA A 10 4.52 1.38 12.00
CA ALA A 10 3.08 1.54 11.79
C ALA A 10 2.75 1.61 10.30
N ALA A 11 3.56 2.33 9.52
CA ALA A 11 3.35 2.42 8.08
C ALA A 11 3.54 1.07 7.39
N ILE A 12 4.57 0.33 7.76
CA ILE A 12 4.82 -1.01 7.18
C ILE A 12 3.67 -1.95 7.51
N GLU A 13 3.19 -1.94 8.75
CA GLU A 13 2.07 -2.79 9.13
C GLU A 13 0.83 -2.46 8.31
N GLY A 14 0.53 -1.18 8.13
CA GLY A 14 -0.60 -0.76 7.31
C GLY A 14 -0.46 -1.21 5.87
N GLU A 15 0.75 -1.08 5.31
CA GLU A 15 1.01 -1.50 3.94
C GLU A 15 0.79 -3.00 3.76
N LEU A 16 1.29 -3.81 4.68
CA LEU A 16 1.11 -5.26 4.61
C LEU A 16 -0.35 -5.66 4.78
N ARG A 17 -1.11 -4.94 5.60
CA ARG A 17 -2.53 -5.19 5.72
C ARG A 17 -3.27 -4.92 4.41
N LEU A 18 -2.90 -3.86 3.70
CA LEU A 18 -3.52 -3.57 2.41
C LEU A 18 -3.21 -4.61 1.34
N LEU A 19 -2.16 -5.40 1.53
CA LEU A 19 -1.82 -6.48 0.61
C LEU A 19 -2.48 -7.80 1.00
N ASP A 20 -3.08 -7.88 2.18
CA ASP A 20 -3.78 -9.08 2.64
C ASP A 20 -5.09 -9.22 1.88
N PRO A 21 -5.31 -10.33 1.16
CA PRO A 21 -6.55 -10.52 0.40
C PRO A 21 -7.82 -10.41 1.25
N GLU A 22 -7.78 -10.84 2.51
CA GLU A 22 -8.95 -10.74 3.37
C GLU A 22 -9.30 -9.29 3.69
N VAL A 23 -8.29 -8.43 3.85
CA VAL A 23 -8.51 -7.01 4.04
C VAL A 23 -9.04 -6.39 2.75
N ARG A 24 -8.45 -6.75 1.60
CA ARG A 24 -8.87 -6.20 0.30
C ARG A 24 -10.33 -6.47 -0.02
N ARG A 25 -10.85 -7.60 0.43
CA ARG A 25 -12.26 -7.95 0.21
C ARG A 25 -13.21 -7.19 1.12
N SER A 26 -12.71 -6.46 2.08
CA SER A 26 -13.51 -5.71 3.04
C SER A 26 -13.41 -4.20 2.78
N PRO A 27 -14.44 -3.59 2.17
CA PRO A 27 -14.44 -2.15 1.95
C PRO A 27 -14.21 -1.35 3.22
N GLU A 28 -14.75 -1.82 4.35
CA GLU A 28 -14.59 -1.15 5.62
C GLU A 28 -13.13 -1.14 6.08
N GLN A 29 -12.45 -2.29 5.99
CA GLN A 29 -11.07 -2.37 6.41
C GLN A 29 -10.13 -1.59 5.49
N VAL A 30 -10.36 -1.66 4.19
CA VAL A 30 -9.58 -0.86 3.24
C VAL A 30 -9.81 0.62 3.50
N GLY A 31 -11.07 1.02 3.66
CA GLY A 31 -11.39 2.43 3.90
C GLY A 31 -10.75 2.98 5.17
N ALA A 32 -10.60 2.14 6.20
CA ALA A 32 -9.97 2.56 7.44
C ALA A 32 -8.46 2.81 7.29
N LEU A 33 -7.84 2.25 6.26
CA LEU A 33 -6.41 2.41 6.01
C LEU A 33 -6.09 3.52 5.03
N LEU A 34 -7.08 4.02 4.28
CA LEU A 34 -6.85 5.03 3.25
C LEU A 34 -7.23 6.42 3.75
N HIS A 35 -6.36 7.38 3.44
CA HIS A 35 -6.62 8.79 3.72
C HIS A 35 -7.83 9.25 2.90
N PRO A 36 -8.65 10.19 3.41
CA PRO A 36 -9.79 10.71 2.62
C PRO A 36 -9.39 11.23 1.24
N ASP A 37 -8.20 11.77 1.09
CA ASP A 37 -7.70 12.31 -0.17
C ASP A 37 -6.78 11.35 -0.90
N PHE A 38 -6.88 10.06 -0.60
CA PHE A 38 -6.05 9.04 -1.21
C PHE A 38 -6.09 9.07 -2.74
N ALA A 39 -4.92 8.91 -3.35
CA ALA A 39 -4.79 8.75 -4.79
C ALA A 39 -3.74 7.68 -5.08
N GLU A 40 -3.92 6.98 -6.17
CA GLU A 40 -2.98 5.93 -6.56
C GLU A 40 -2.76 5.96 -8.07
N ILE A 41 -1.52 5.71 -8.47
CA ILE A 41 -1.20 5.43 -9.86
C ILE A 41 -0.83 3.95 -9.91
N GLY A 42 -1.68 3.15 -10.54
CA GLY A 42 -1.45 1.70 -10.62
C GLY A 42 -0.39 1.36 -11.65
N VAL A 43 0.02 0.08 -11.66
CA VAL A 43 1.08 -0.39 -12.57
C VAL A 43 0.71 -0.23 -14.04
N SER A 44 -0.57 -0.13 -14.36
CA SER A 44 -1.04 0.09 -15.74
C SER A 44 -1.04 1.58 -16.12
N GLY A 45 -0.72 2.46 -15.16
CA GLY A 45 -0.83 3.90 -15.35
C GLY A 45 -2.19 4.45 -15.01
N ARG A 46 -3.13 3.61 -14.60
CA ARG A 46 -4.47 4.07 -14.26
C ARG A 46 -4.45 4.86 -12.96
N LEU A 47 -5.19 5.97 -12.95
CA LEU A 47 -5.38 6.77 -11.74
C LEU A 47 -6.58 6.24 -10.97
N TRP A 48 -6.41 6.11 -9.65
CA TRP A 48 -7.46 5.66 -8.75
C TRP A 48 -7.63 6.69 -7.65
N ASP A 49 -8.86 6.88 -7.21
CA ASP A 49 -9.15 7.64 -6.00
C ASP A 49 -9.63 6.67 -4.92
N ARG A 50 -9.94 7.20 -3.75
CA ARG A 50 -10.33 6.36 -2.63
C ARG A 50 -11.57 5.50 -2.91
N PRO A 51 -12.70 6.09 -3.36
CA PRO A 51 -13.88 5.25 -3.61
C PRO A 51 -13.66 4.21 -4.70
N SER A 52 -12.99 4.56 -5.78
CA SER A 52 -12.82 3.62 -6.89
C SER A 52 -11.90 2.47 -6.52
N ILE A 53 -10.84 2.70 -5.75
CA ILE A 53 -9.94 1.62 -5.37
C ILE A 53 -10.60 0.68 -4.37
N ILE A 54 -11.40 1.21 -3.44
CA ILE A 54 -12.11 0.39 -2.46
C ILE A 54 -13.03 -0.60 -3.19
N ILE A 55 -13.80 -0.11 -4.15
CA ILE A 55 -14.71 -0.94 -4.92
C ILE A 55 -13.96 -1.97 -5.74
N ALA A 56 -12.91 -1.54 -6.44
CA ALA A 56 -12.15 -2.43 -7.30
C ALA A 56 -11.49 -3.56 -6.52
N LEU A 57 -10.90 -3.26 -5.36
CA LEU A 57 -10.25 -4.29 -4.55
C LEU A 57 -11.27 -5.31 -4.05
N ALA A 58 -12.44 -4.85 -3.61
CA ALA A 58 -13.47 -5.75 -3.13
C ALA A 58 -14.01 -6.66 -4.24
N GLU A 59 -14.19 -6.11 -5.44
CA GLU A 59 -14.72 -6.87 -6.57
C GLU A 59 -13.71 -7.80 -7.21
N GLN A 60 -12.43 -7.41 -7.21
CA GLN A 60 -11.40 -8.15 -7.92
C GLN A 60 -10.67 -9.18 -7.07
N THR A 61 -10.78 -9.08 -5.75
CA THR A 61 -10.08 -10.01 -4.85
C THR A 61 -11.00 -11.15 -4.47
N ARG A 62 -10.65 -12.36 -4.91
CA ARG A 62 -11.46 -13.54 -4.63
C ARG A 62 -11.00 -14.22 -3.35
N PRO A 63 -11.92 -14.96 -2.67
CA PRO A 63 -11.53 -15.78 -1.51
C PRO A 63 -10.40 -16.72 -1.93
N GLY A 64 -9.41 -16.89 -1.06
CA GLY A 64 -8.29 -17.78 -1.33
C GLY A 64 -7.24 -17.23 -2.27
N THR A 65 -7.34 -15.95 -2.66
CA THR A 65 -6.32 -15.29 -3.45
C THR A 65 -5.00 -15.29 -2.70
N ARG A 66 -3.90 -15.61 -3.39
CA ARG A 66 -2.57 -15.52 -2.79
C ARG A 66 -2.19 -14.07 -2.60
N PRO A 67 -1.59 -13.73 -1.44
CA PRO A 67 -1.05 -12.39 -1.29
C PRO A 67 0.17 -12.20 -2.20
N VAL A 68 0.45 -10.95 -2.56
CA VAL A 68 1.68 -10.65 -3.28
C VAL A 68 2.86 -10.83 -2.34
N THR A 69 4.00 -11.17 -2.91
CA THR A 69 5.24 -11.27 -2.14
C THR A 69 5.92 -9.91 -2.13
N THR A 70 6.33 -9.45 -0.96
CA THR A 70 7.03 -8.17 -0.84
C THR A 70 8.50 -8.40 -0.52
N SER A 71 9.34 -7.50 -0.97
CA SER A 71 10.76 -7.54 -0.67
C SER A 71 11.33 -6.13 -0.65
N ARG A 72 12.50 -6.00 -0.05
CA ARG A 72 13.27 -4.75 -0.01
C ARG A 72 12.49 -3.58 0.57
N ILE A 73 11.70 -3.84 1.61
CA ILE A 73 10.92 -2.79 2.27
C ILE A 73 11.86 -1.84 3.00
N LYS A 74 11.74 -0.55 2.68
CA LYS A 74 12.51 0.50 3.32
C LYS A 74 11.57 1.64 3.67
N GLY A 75 11.68 2.13 4.91
CA GLY A 75 10.86 3.24 5.35
C GLY A 75 11.72 4.39 5.84
N VAL A 76 11.30 5.60 5.53
CA VAL A 76 11.93 6.83 6.00
C VAL A 76 10.86 7.74 6.59
N GLN A 77 11.04 8.14 7.83
CA GLN A 77 10.15 9.12 8.44
C GLN A 77 10.58 10.51 7.99
N LEU A 78 9.77 11.12 7.12
CA LEU A 78 10.10 12.42 6.54
C LEU A 78 9.78 13.58 7.48
N THR A 79 8.68 13.45 8.22
CA THR A 79 8.23 14.42 9.23
C THR A 79 7.60 13.60 10.36
N PRO A 80 7.28 14.23 11.50
CA PRO A 80 6.55 13.51 12.55
C PRO A 80 5.27 12.85 12.05
N ASP A 81 4.67 13.36 10.99
CA ASP A 81 3.38 12.89 10.51
C ASP A 81 3.43 12.24 9.13
N CYS A 82 4.62 12.00 8.59
CA CYS A 82 4.73 11.45 7.23
C CYS A 82 5.85 10.42 7.12
N VAL A 83 5.52 9.25 6.57
CA VAL A 83 6.49 8.18 6.30
C VAL A 83 6.44 7.83 4.83
N HIS A 84 7.61 7.70 4.22
CA HIS A 84 7.74 7.22 2.86
C HIS A 84 8.25 5.78 2.88
N LEU A 85 7.50 4.88 2.25
CA LEU A 85 7.90 3.49 2.09
C LEU A 85 8.23 3.22 0.63
N THR A 86 9.28 2.45 0.40
CA THR A 86 9.55 1.87 -0.91
C THR A 86 9.72 0.37 -0.73
N PHE A 87 9.25 -0.39 -1.70
CA PHE A 87 9.37 -1.85 -1.66
C PHE A 87 9.09 -2.40 -3.05
N ASP A 88 9.37 -3.68 -3.21
CA ASP A 88 9.07 -4.38 -4.45
C ASP A 88 7.98 -5.40 -4.20
N THR A 89 7.17 -5.66 -5.21
CA THR A 89 6.17 -6.71 -5.15
C THR A 89 6.37 -7.69 -6.30
N ASP A 90 6.01 -8.94 -6.04
CA ASP A 90 5.98 -10.01 -7.03
C ASP A 90 4.61 -10.67 -6.94
N TYR A 91 3.86 -10.61 -8.03
CA TYR A 91 2.59 -11.30 -8.12
C TYR A 91 2.62 -12.17 -9.37
N ASN A 92 2.82 -13.47 -9.18
CA ASN A 92 2.90 -14.44 -10.29
C ASN A 92 3.93 -14.04 -11.33
N GLY A 93 5.10 -13.58 -10.87
CA GLY A 93 6.19 -13.16 -11.75
C GLY A 93 6.08 -11.75 -12.29
N ARG A 94 5.01 -11.06 -11.97
CA ARG A 94 4.85 -9.64 -12.34
C ARG A 94 5.48 -8.79 -11.26
N LEU A 95 6.56 -8.14 -11.59
CA LEU A 95 7.35 -7.37 -10.65
C LEU A 95 7.03 -5.89 -10.75
N ALA A 96 6.97 -5.22 -9.61
CA ALA A 96 6.75 -3.77 -9.57
C ALA A 96 7.53 -3.14 -8.42
N HIS A 97 8.08 -1.96 -8.69
CA HIS A 97 8.60 -1.09 -7.63
C HIS A 97 7.42 -0.30 -7.10
N ARG A 98 7.33 -0.16 -5.78
CA ARG A 98 6.22 0.51 -5.13
C ARG A 98 6.71 1.67 -4.27
N SER A 99 5.92 2.73 -4.22
CA SER A 99 6.20 3.89 -3.39
C SER A 99 4.91 4.32 -2.72
N SER A 100 4.97 4.51 -1.40
CA SER A 100 3.79 4.88 -0.61
C SER A 100 4.12 6.03 0.32
N LEU A 101 3.17 6.95 0.48
CA LEU A 101 3.25 8.00 1.48
C LEU A 101 2.16 7.75 2.51
N TRP A 102 2.58 7.52 3.76
CA TRP A 102 1.68 7.31 4.89
C TRP A 102 1.63 8.58 5.73
N HIS A 103 0.44 9.00 6.09
CA HIS A 103 0.22 10.24 6.81
C HIS A 103 -0.48 9.95 8.15
N ARG A 104 0.03 10.54 9.22
CA ARG A 104 -0.62 10.38 10.53
C ARG A 104 -1.79 11.34 10.64
N THR A 105 -2.96 10.79 10.96
CA THR A 105 -4.20 11.54 11.15
C THR A 105 -4.66 11.35 12.59
N GLU A 106 -5.72 12.03 12.98
CA GLU A 106 -6.31 11.83 14.30
C GLU A 106 -6.76 10.40 14.51
N GLU A 107 -7.06 9.69 13.43
CA GLU A 107 -7.54 8.32 13.48
C GLU A 107 -6.44 7.29 13.24
N GLY A 108 -5.18 7.73 13.20
CA GLY A 108 -4.04 6.86 13.00
C GLY A 108 -3.37 7.08 11.65
N TRP A 109 -2.46 6.19 11.33
CA TRP A 109 -1.72 6.28 10.06
C TRP A 109 -2.59 5.82 8.91
N ARG A 110 -2.65 6.63 7.84
CA ARG A 110 -3.44 6.33 6.65
C ARG A 110 -2.62 6.55 5.40
N LEU A 111 -2.85 5.71 4.41
CA LEU A 111 -2.14 5.80 3.14
C LEU A 111 -2.68 6.97 2.34
N TYR A 112 -1.80 7.92 2.04
CA TYR A 112 -2.16 9.12 1.31
C TYR A 112 -1.95 8.97 -0.19
N PHE A 113 -0.84 8.34 -0.60
CA PHE A 113 -0.51 8.16 -2.01
C PHE A 113 0.25 6.87 -2.22
N HIS A 114 -0.02 6.21 -3.33
CA HIS A 114 0.68 4.97 -3.70
C HIS A 114 0.92 4.95 -5.20
N GLN A 115 2.08 4.47 -5.62
CA GLN A 115 2.38 4.29 -7.03
C GLN A 115 3.14 2.99 -7.24
N GLY A 116 2.75 2.25 -8.28
CA GLY A 116 3.46 1.06 -8.69
C GLY A 116 4.01 1.24 -10.09
N THR A 117 5.24 0.81 -10.30
CA THR A 117 5.89 0.88 -11.61
C THR A 117 6.39 -0.51 -11.96
N PRO A 118 5.90 -1.12 -13.05
CA PRO A 118 6.35 -2.46 -13.42
C PRO A 118 7.80 -2.44 -13.87
N PHE A 119 8.49 -3.53 -13.61
CA PHE A 119 9.86 -3.67 -14.09
C PHE A 119 10.13 -5.12 -14.43
N THR A 120 11.15 -5.35 -15.24
CA THR A 120 11.63 -6.71 -15.53
C THR A 120 12.86 -6.97 -14.69
N PRO A 121 13.16 -8.27 -14.42
CA PRO A 121 14.35 -8.60 -13.66
C PRO A 121 15.57 -7.92 -14.26
N GLU A 122 16.53 -7.59 -13.39
CA GLU A 122 17.70 -6.83 -13.75
C GLU A 122 18.38 -7.35 -15.01
N GLN A 123 18.63 -6.43 -15.92
CA GLN A 123 19.44 -6.68 -17.09
C GLN A 123 20.79 -6.06 -16.81
N GLU A 124 21.82 -6.87 -16.87
CA GLU A 124 23.16 -6.35 -16.66
C GLU A 124 23.53 -5.43 -17.82
N ASP A 125 23.89 -4.23 -17.50
CA ASP A 125 24.28 -3.25 -18.50
C ASP A 125 25.77 -3.20 -18.65
#